data_62090498685432fcd7423584d25628b7
#
_entry.id   62090498685432fcd7423584d25628b7
#
_cell.length_a   1.000
_cell.length_b   1.000
_cell.length_c   1.000
_cell.angle_alpha   90.00
_cell.angle_beta   90.00
_cell.angle_gamma   90.00
#
_symmetry.space_group_name_H-M   'P 1'
#
loop_
_entity.id
_entity.type
_entity.pdbx_description
1 polymer ?
#
loop_
_entity_poly.entity_id
_entity_poly.type
_entity_poly.pdbx_seq_one_letter_code
_entity_poly.pdbx_strand_id
1 'polypeptide(L)'
;MKLKIHFSHKEELWNSWSHAGGILLGVIVGIIFLYWCFTNHNGWATAGVILYLFGMLMSYIASTVYHALSAWSKWKERLRKWDHAAIYWHISGSYSPITLIAMRDQGYWGWSLFCFIWACAIAGTVMSFCRLKDHSNLETICFVGMGLSVLVAFKPLIDSVSPATVIWIVAEGVCYITGAVFYSINKRKYMHSVFHFFVLAGSICHIIAVWDILMKYI
;
A
#
# COMPACT_ATOMS: atom_id res chain seq x y z
N MET A 1 -12.88 -23.52 20.51
CA MET A 1 -11.72 -23.84 19.63
C MET A 1 -11.83 -22.94 18.40
N LYS A 2 -11.03 -21.84 18.30
CA LYS A 2 -11.10 -20.93 17.16
C LYS A 2 -10.34 -21.57 16.01
N LEU A 3 -11.00 -21.75 14.87
CA LEU A 3 -10.37 -22.19 13.63
C LEU A 3 -9.34 -21.14 13.21
N LYS A 4 -8.04 -21.38 13.49
CA LYS A 4 -6.97 -20.64 12.83
C LYS A 4 -7.01 -21.01 11.35
N ILE A 5 -7.09 -20.02 10.46
CA ILE A 5 -6.86 -20.30 9.04
C ILE A 5 -5.39 -20.72 8.92
N HIS A 6 -5.19 -21.97 8.54
CA HIS A 6 -3.89 -22.47 8.16
C HIS A 6 -3.87 -22.54 6.63
N PHE A 7 -3.08 -21.67 6.03
CA PHE A 7 -2.77 -21.80 4.61
C PHE A 7 -1.96 -23.07 4.37
N SER A 8 -2.23 -23.77 3.28
CA SER A 8 -1.40 -24.89 2.86
C SER A 8 0.02 -24.42 2.53
N HIS A 9 0.99 -25.32 2.53
CA HIS A 9 2.37 -24.97 2.17
C HIS A 9 2.48 -24.32 0.78
N LYS A 10 1.68 -24.76 -0.19
CA LYS A 10 1.63 -24.16 -1.53
C LYS A 10 1.06 -22.74 -1.51
N GLU A 11 0.02 -22.49 -0.71
CA GLU A 11 -0.53 -21.14 -0.56
C GLU A 11 0.49 -20.19 0.10
N GLU A 12 1.16 -20.64 1.18
CA GLU A 12 2.21 -19.83 1.82
C GLU A 12 3.36 -19.51 0.86
N LEU A 13 3.75 -20.45 -0.01
CA LEU A 13 4.75 -20.20 -1.05
C LEU A 13 4.27 -19.11 -2.04
N TRP A 14 3.05 -19.22 -2.57
CA TRP A 14 2.52 -18.21 -3.48
C TRP A 14 2.37 -16.85 -2.81
N ASN A 15 1.91 -16.81 -1.56
CA ASN A 15 1.78 -15.57 -0.79
C ASN A 15 3.15 -14.92 -0.57
N SER A 16 4.16 -15.69 -0.19
CA SER A 16 5.52 -15.19 0.03
C SER A 16 6.18 -14.72 -1.28
N TRP A 17 6.16 -15.54 -2.34
CA TRP A 17 6.82 -15.21 -3.60
C TRP A 17 6.19 -14.04 -4.35
N SER A 18 4.86 -13.90 -4.32
CA SER A 18 4.18 -12.75 -4.94
C SER A 18 4.66 -11.43 -4.33
N HIS A 19 4.79 -11.37 -3.00
CA HIS A 19 5.25 -10.16 -2.33
C HIS A 19 6.78 -9.99 -2.37
N ALA A 20 7.56 -11.08 -2.45
CA ALA A 20 8.99 -10.99 -2.76
C ALA A 20 9.24 -10.34 -4.13
N GLY A 21 8.40 -10.62 -5.13
CA GLY A 21 8.38 -9.90 -6.41
C GLY A 21 8.09 -8.41 -6.23
N GLY A 22 7.21 -8.05 -5.30
CA GLY A 22 6.94 -6.65 -4.92
C GLY A 22 8.14 -5.95 -4.28
N ILE A 23 8.94 -6.66 -3.47
CA ILE A 23 10.21 -6.11 -2.94
C ILE A 23 11.17 -5.78 -4.07
N LEU A 24 11.39 -6.72 -4.99
CA LEU A 24 12.28 -6.49 -6.14
C LEU A 24 11.81 -5.30 -6.98
N LEU A 25 10.51 -5.24 -7.28
CA LEU A 25 9.91 -4.12 -8.00
C LEU A 25 10.13 -2.79 -7.27
N GLY A 26 9.88 -2.75 -5.96
CA GLY A 26 10.06 -1.53 -5.13
C GLY A 26 11.52 -1.07 -5.06
N VAL A 27 12.49 -1.99 -5.03
CA VAL A 27 13.93 -1.65 -5.05
C VAL A 27 14.31 -1.05 -6.40
N ILE A 28 13.91 -1.67 -7.51
CA ILE A 28 14.21 -1.17 -8.87
C ILE A 28 13.62 0.22 -9.07
N VAL A 29 12.34 0.36 -8.77
CA VAL A 29 11.61 1.65 -8.91
C VAL A 29 12.20 2.70 -7.97
N GLY A 30 12.56 2.30 -6.75
CA GLY A 30 13.19 3.18 -5.77
C GLY A 30 14.49 3.78 -6.28
N ILE A 31 15.36 2.99 -6.87
CA ILE A 31 16.61 3.47 -7.47
C ILE A 31 16.32 4.48 -8.58
N ILE A 32 15.38 4.18 -9.50
CA ILE A 32 15.04 5.05 -10.62
C ILE A 32 14.43 6.38 -10.13
N PHE A 33 13.43 6.32 -9.23
CA PHE A 33 12.72 7.50 -8.76
C PHE A 33 13.62 8.41 -7.91
N LEU A 34 14.41 7.83 -7.00
CA LEU A 34 15.32 8.62 -6.18
C LEU A 34 16.45 9.22 -7.01
N TYR A 35 17.00 8.47 -7.97
CA TYR A 35 17.98 9.03 -8.91
C TYR A 35 17.41 10.25 -9.61
N TRP A 36 16.16 10.17 -10.13
CA TRP A 36 15.52 11.29 -10.81
C TRP A 36 15.28 12.48 -9.88
N CYS A 37 14.79 12.23 -8.65
CA CYS A 37 14.57 13.29 -7.66
C CYS A 37 15.87 14.00 -7.25
N PHE A 38 16.95 13.25 -7.04
CA PHE A 38 18.24 13.81 -6.62
C PHE A 38 18.93 14.61 -7.75
N THR A 39 18.91 14.10 -8.96
CA THR A 39 19.54 14.79 -10.10
C THR A 39 18.83 16.10 -10.46
N ASN A 40 17.53 16.19 -10.19
CA ASN A 40 16.74 17.39 -10.40
C ASN A 40 16.62 18.28 -9.14
N HIS A 41 17.32 17.94 -8.05
CA HIS A 41 17.37 18.71 -6.80
C HIS A 41 15.99 19.06 -6.20
N ASN A 42 14.98 18.19 -6.36
CA ASN A 42 13.65 18.43 -5.84
C ASN A 42 13.45 17.73 -4.48
N GLY A 43 13.60 18.49 -3.40
CA GLY A 43 13.49 17.96 -2.02
C GLY A 43 12.10 17.44 -1.67
N TRP A 44 11.02 18.06 -2.18
CA TRP A 44 9.66 17.58 -1.91
C TRP A 44 9.35 16.29 -2.65
N ALA A 45 9.81 16.15 -3.88
CA ALA A 45 9.70 14.92 -4.62
C ALA A 45 10.51 13.80 -3.93
N THR A 46 11.73 14.11 -3.50
CA THR A 46 12.56 13.17 -2.73
C THR A 46 11.84 12.69 -1.46
N ALA A 47 11.25 13.61 -0.68
CA ALA A 47 10.52 13.26 0.53
C ALA A 47 9.28 12.39 0.24
N GLY A 48 8.47 12.78 -0.76
CA GLY A 48 7.30 12.01 -1.18
C GLY A 48 7.65 10.60 -1.64
N VAL A 49 8.71 10.47 -2.45
CA VAL A 49 9.19 9.17 -2.93
C VAL A 49 9.76 8.31 -1.80
N ILE A 50 10.53 8.88 -0.86
CA ILE A 50 11.06 8.13 0.30
C ILE A 50 9.92 7.56 1.13
N LEU A 51 8.89 8.36 1.44
CA LEU A 51 7.73 7.89 2.20
C LEU A 51 6.92 6.82 1.45
N TYR A 52 6.81 6.96 0.14
CA TYR A 52 6.19 5.95 -0.72
C TYR A 52 6.94 4.63 -0.66
N LEU A 53 8.25 4.66 -0.87
CA LEU A 53 9.09 3.47 -0.84
C LEU A 53 9.12 2.82 0.53
N PHE A 54 9.13 3.61 1.61
CA PHE A 54 9.00 3.11 2.97
C PHE A 54 7.71 2.29 3.11
N GLY A 55 6.55 2.83 2.76
CA GLY A 55 5.28 2.14 2.87
C GLY A 55 5.23 0.87 2.03
N MET A 56 5.62 0.97 0.76
CA MET A 56 5.63 -0.14 -0.19
C MET A 56 6.56 -1.28 0.25
N LEU A 57 7.83 -0.97 0.54
CA LEU A 57 8.81 -1.99 0.89
C LEU A 57 8.51 -2.63 2.24
N MET A 58 8.11 -1.85 3.26
CA MET A 58 7.76 -2.41 4.57
C MET A 58 6.56 -3.35 4.48
N SER A 59 5.56 -3.03 3.67
CA SER A 59 4.41 -3.90 3.43
C SER A 59 4.83 -5.22 2.77
N TYR A 60 5.58 -5.15 1.68
CA TYR A 60 6.03 -6.35 0.98
C TYR A 60 7.00 -7.20 1.80
N ILE A 61 7.92 -6.58 2.56
CA ILE A 61 8.85 -7.29 3.44
C ILE A 61 8.10 -7.98 4.58
N ALA A 62 7.21 -7.25 5.28
CA ALA A 62 6.45 -7.81 6.40
C ALA A 62 5.62 -9.02 5.96
N SER A 63 4.93 -8.92 4.84
CA SER A 63 4.11 -9.99 4.28
C SER A 63 4.96 -11.17 3.80
N THR A 64 6.04 -10.92 3.06
CA THR A 64 6.96 -11.97 2.59
C THR A 64 7.50 -12.77 3.76
N VAL A 65 7.99 -12.11 4.80
CA VAL A 65 8.57 -12.77 5.98
C VAL A 65 7.48 -13.50 6.78
N TYR A 66 6.30 -12.91 6.95
CA TYR A 66 5.18 -13.57 7.61
C TYR A 66 4.80 -14.88 6.92
N HIS A 67 4.64 -14.87 5.60
CA HIS A 67 4.25 -16.05 4.83
C HIS A 67 5.37 -17.08 4.68
N ALA A 68 6.64 -16.68 4.64
CA ALA A 68 7.78 -17.59 4.59
C ALA A 68 7.97 -18.40 5.88
N LEU A 69 7.48 -17.92 7.02
CA LEU A 69 7.62 -18.64 8.29
C LEU A 69 6.67 -19.83 8.39
N SER A 70 7.22 -20.92 8.98
CA SER A 70 6.43 -22.09 9.37
C SER A 70 5.24 -21.70 10.25
N ALA A 71 4.09 -22.35 10.05
CA ALA A 71 2.89 -22.19 10.87
C ALA A 71 3.13 -22.48 12.37
N TRP A 72 4.16 -23.27 12.67
CA TRP A 72 4.56 -23.62 14.04
C TRP A 72 5.52 -22.62 14.69
N SER A 73 5.97 -21.60 13.96
CA SER A 73 6.88 -20.60 14.50
C SER A 73 6.18 -19.71 15.54
N LYS A 74 6.82 -19.55 16.71
CA LYS A 74 6.39 -18.61 17.76
C LYS A 74 6.35 -17.15 17.31
N TRP A 75 7.05 -16.82 16.22
CA TRP A 75 7.09 -15.48 15.63
C TRP A 75 5.93 -15.21 14.65
N LYS A 76 5.27 -16.27 14.15
CA LYS A 76 4.22 -16.16 13.13
C LYS A 76 3.10 -15.18 13.55
N GLU A 77 2.64 -15.27 14.81
CA GLU A 77 1.59 -14.40 15.35
C GLU A 77 2.04 -12.93 15.48
N ARG A 78 3.30 -12.68 15.85
CA ARG A 78 3.85 -11.32 15.93
C ARG A 78 3.99 -10.72 14.55
N LEU A 79 4.50 -11.48 13.59
CA LEU A 79 4.68 -11.01 12.21
C LEU A 79 3.35 -10.79 11.51
N ARG A 80 2.29 -11.53 11.85
CA ARG A 80 0.95 -11.24 11.36
C ARG A 80 0.50 -9.82 11.71
N LYS A 81 0.81 -9.34 12.92
CA LYS A 81 0.49 -7.96 13.32
C LYS A 81 1.26 -6.92 12.50
N TRP A 82 2.52 -7.19 12.20
CA TRP A 82 3.34 -6.33 11.34
C TRP A 82 2.86 -6.36 9.89
N ASP A 83 2.49 -7.52 9.36
CA ASP A 83 1.91 -7.68 8.03
C ASP A 83 0.65 -6.81 7.86
N HIS A 84 -0.27 -6.86 8.84
CA HIS A 84 -1.48 -6.02 8.83
C HIS A 84 -1.16 -4.53 9.02
N ALA A 85 -0.31 -4.18 9.97
CA ALA A 85 0.08 -2.79 10.22
C ALA A 85 0.74 -2.14 9.00
N ALA A 86 1.56 -2.89 8.28
CA ALA A 86 2.27 -2.41 7.10
C ALA A 86 1.35 -2.09 5.91
N ILE A 87 0.13 -2.61 5.86
CA ILE A 87 -0.87 -2.20 4.85
C ILE A 87 -1.26 -0.73 5.04
N TYR A 88 -1.43 -0.27 6.28
CA TYR A 88 -1.68 1.15 6.56
C TYR A 88 -0.53 2.04 6.09
N TRP A 89 0.72 1.57 6.25
CA TRP A 89 1.91 2.31 5.77
C TRP A 89 2.00 2.30 4.25
N HIS A 90 1.60 1.20 3.59
CA HIS A 90 1.54 1.14 2.13
C HIS A 90 0.57 2.18 1.60
N ILE A 91 -0.64 2.25 2.16
CA ILE A 91 -1.65 3.23 1.75
C ILE A 91 -1.15 4.66 2.00
N SER A 92 -0.64 4.98 3.20
CA SER A 92 -0.14 6.33 3.47
C SER A 92 1.10 6.70 2.67
N GLY A 93 1.96 5.72 2.41
CA GLY A 93 3.09 5.88 1.51
C GLY A 93 2.64 6.24 0.10
N SER A 94 1.65 5.54 -0.45
CA SER A 94 1.15 5.82 -1.80
C SER A 94 0.53 7.21 -1.94
N TYR A 95 -0.09 7.74 -0.90
CA TYR A 95 -0.57 9.12 -0.90
C TYR A 95 0.54 10.18 -0.89
N SER A 96 1.75 9.83 -0.41
CA SER A 96 2.80 10.84 -0.17
C SER A 96 3.29 11.54 -1.44
N PRO A 97 3.55 10.87 -2.59
CA PRO A 97 3.88 11.57 -3.83
C PRO A 97 2.73 12.44 -4.35
N ILE A 98 1.49 11.96 -4.25
CA ILE A 98 0.31 12.68 -4.69
C ILE A 98 0.17 13.98 -3.90
N THR A 99 0.26 13.91 -2.58
CA THR A 99 0.01 15.04 -1.69
C THR A 99 1.17 16.04 -1.60
N LEU A 100 2.42 15.54 -1.55
CA LEU A 100 3.61 16.36 -1.36
C LEU A 100 4.22 16.88 -2.66
N ILE A 101 3.87 16.30 -3.81
CA ILE A 101 4.37 16.75 -5.11
C ILE A 101 3.25 17.38 -5.91
N ALA A 102 2.21 16.61 -6.28
CA ALA A 102 1.17 17.10 -7.18
C ALA A 102 0.20 18.10 -6.51
N MET A 103 -0.24 17.81 -5.28
CA MET A 103 -1.26 18.61 -4.59
C MET A 103 -0.69 19.62 -3.58
N ARG A 104 0.63 19.72 -3.44
CA ARG A 104 1.26 20.57 -2.43
C ARG A 104 0.81 22.03 -2.52
N ASP A 105 0.70 22.54 -3.72
CA ASP A 105 0.38 23.95 -3.99
C ASP A 105 -1.14 24.18 -4.23
N GLN A 106 -1.97 23.18 -3.92
CA GLN A 106 -3.44 23.26 -3.98
C GLN A 106 -4.05 23.74 -2.64
N GLY A 107 -3.58 24.89 -2.18
CA GLY A 107 -3.98 25.45 -0.90
C GLY A 107 -3.70 24.50 0.27
N TYR A 108 -4.70 24.23 1.09
CA TYR A 108 -4.55 23.32 2.25
C TYR A 108 -4.80 21.84 1.91
N TRP A 109 -5.27 21.50 0.70
CA TRP A 109 -5.72 20.15 0.37
C TRP A 109 -4.63 19.08 0.44
N GLY A 110 -3.46 19.34 -0.14
CA GLY A 110 -2.35 18.40 -0.12
C GLY A 110 -1.90 18.08 1.31
N TRP A 111 -1.70 19.12 2.12
CA TRP A 111 -1.26 18.96 3.51
C TRP A 111 -2.32 18.33 4.42
N SER A 112 -3.59 18.73 4.28
CA SER A 112 -4.67 18.16 5.08
C SER A 112 -4.84 16.67 4.80
N LEU A 113 -4.82 16.27 3.53
CA LEU A 113 -4.93 14.88 3.14
C LEU A 113 -3.71 14.06 3.59
N PHE A 114 -2.50 14.62 3.45
CA PHE A 114 -1.27 14.00 3.95
C PHE A 114 -1.33 13.74 5.45
N CYS A 115 -1.62 14.75 6.25
CA CYS A 115 -1.71 14.62 7.71
C CYS A 115 -2.81 13.65 8.12
N PHE A 116 -3.98 13.70 7.49
CA PHE A 116 -5.10 12.80 7.78
C PHE A 116 -4.71 11.34 7.54
N ILE A 117 -4.14 11.02 6.37
CA ILE A 117 -3.79 9.66 6.01
C ILE A 117 -2.69 9.08 6.92
N TRP A 118 -1.66 9.86 7.24
CA TRP A 118 -0.62 9.41 8.16
C TRP A 118 -1.13 9.26 9.60
N ALA A 119 -2.05 10.11 10.04
CA ALA A 119 -2.73 9.93 11.33
C ALA A 119 -3.56 8.63 11.35
N CYS A 120 -4.29 8.33 10.28
CA CYS A 120 -4.99 7.06 10.12
C CYS A 120 -4.02 5.87 10.12
N ALA A 121 -2.84 6.00 9.52
CA ALA A 121 -1.82 4.93 9.53
C ALA A 121 -1.29 4.66 10.94
N ILE A 122 -1.04 5.69 11.74
CA ILE A 122 -0.64 5.55 13.14
C ILE A 122 -1.75 4.85 13.94
N ALA A 123 -2.99 5.32 13.82
CA ALA A 123 -4.15 4.74 14.52
C ALA A 123 -4.39 3.27 14.11
N GLY A 124 -4.30 2.96 12.80
CA GLY A 124 -4.42 1.61 12.26
C GLY A 124 -3.31 0.68 12.75
N THR A 125 -2.08 1.18 12.82
CA THR A 125 -0.96 0.43 13.40
C THR A 125 -1.25 0.05 14.85
N VAL A 126 -1.66 1.01 15.69
CA VAL A 126 -2.04 0.74 17.08
C VAL A 126 -3.17 -0.28 17.15
N MET A 127 -4.17 -0.16 16.28
CA MET A 127 -5.29 -1.11 16.21
C MET A 127 -4.82 -2.52 15.87
N SER A 128 -3.91 -2.70 14.91
CA SER A 128 -3.35 -4.00 14.53
C SER A 128 -2.58 -4.66 15.68
N PHE A 129 -1.88 -3.89 16.52
CA PHE A 129 -1.18 -4.44 17.68
C PHE A 129 -2.08 -4.73 18.88
N CYS A 130 -3.11 -3.90 19.11
CA CYS A 130 -3.95 -3.99 20.31
C CYS A 130 -5.22 -4.82 20.11
N ARG A 131 -5.82 -4.83 18.92
CA ARG A 131 -7.17 -5.37 18.67
C ARG A 131 -7.26 -6.37 17.51
N LEU A 132 -6.15 -6.80 16.94
CA LEU A 132 -6.18 -7.73 15.82
C LEU A 132 -6.88 -9.04 16.23
N LYS A 133 -8.04 -9.27 15.68
CA LYS A 133 -8.81 -10.51 15.83
C LYS A 133 -8.67 -11.34 14.55
N ASP A 134 -8.71 -12.65 14.69
CA ASP A 134 -8.82 -13.53 13.53
C ASP A 134 -10.13 -13.20 12.78
N HIS A 135 -10.01 -12.88 11.49
CA HIS A 135 -11.15 -12.59 10.59
C HIS A 135 -12.01 -11.36 10.97
N SER A 136 -11.37 -10.25 11.34
CA SER A 136 -12.10 -8.99 11.46
C SER A 136 -12.15 -8.28 10.10
N ASN A 137 -13.35 -8.09 9.55
CA ASN A 137 -13.54 -7.24 8.36
C ASN A 137 -13.32 -5.75 8.67
N LEU A 138 -13.17 -5.38 9.95
CA LEU A 138 -12.99 -3.99 10.35
C LEU A 138 -11.70 -3.39 9.75
N GLU A 139 -10.58 -4.12 9.77
CA GLU A 139 -9.34 -3.62 9.18
C GLU A 139 -9.49 -3.45 7.66
N THR A 140 -10.15 -4.40 6.98
CA THR A 140 -10.43 -4.28 5.54
C THR A 140 -11.26 -3.04 5.23
N ILE A 141 -12.29 -2.75 6.04
CA ILE A 141 -13.10 -1.53 5.90
C ILE A 141 -12.23 -0.28 6.11
N CYS A 142 -11.34 -0.29 7.10
CA CYS A 142 -10.42 0.81 7.34
C CYS A 142 -9.45 1.02 6.16
N PHE A 143 -8.89 -0.06 5.58
CA PHE A 143 -8.01 0.03 4.41
C PHE A 143 -8.73 0.63 3.21
N VAL A 144 -9.94 0.13 2.90
CA VAL A 144 -10.75 0.65 1.79
C VAL A 144 -11.16 2.10 2.06
N GLY A 145 -11.58 2.44 3.28
CA GLY A 145 -11.94 3.80 3.66
C GLY A 145 -10.77 4.78 3.52
N MET A 146 -9.56 4.38 3.95
CA MET A 146 -8.35 5.17 3.74
C MET A 146 -8.06 5.35 2.25
N GLY A 147 -8.10 4.29 1.45
CA GLY A 147 -7.86 4.36 0.01
C GLY A 147 -8.85 5.27 -0.72
N LEU A 148 -10.11 5.31 -0.28
CA LEU A 148 -11.15 6.15 -0.88
C LEU A 148 -11.15 7.60 -0.38
N SER A 149 -10.35 7.96 0.63
CA SER A 149 -10.33 9.31 1.17
C SER A 149 -9.88 10.38 0.16
N VAL A 150 -9.16 9.99 -0.90
CA VAL A 150 -8.81 10.88 -2.02
C VAL A 150 -10.04 11.48 -2.70
N LEU A 151 -11.20 10.82 -2.63
CA LEU A 151 -12.45 11.31 -3.21
C LEU A 151 -12.93 12.63 -2.57
N VAL A 152 -12.56 12.89 -1.30
CA VAL A 152 -12.87 14.16 -0.62
C VAL A 152 -12.06 15.33 -1.25
N ALA A 153 -10.87 15.04 -1.77
CA ALA A 153 -10.01 16.00 -2.45
C ALA A 153 -9.93 15.74 -3.98
N PHE A 154 -10.97 15.13 -4.57
CA PHE A 154 -10.94 14.69 -5.97
C PHE A 154 -10.79 15.86 -6.94
N LYS A 155 -11.49 16.97 -6.71
CA LYS A 155 -11.37 18.18 -7.56
C LYS A 155 -9.94 18.74 -7.53
N PRO A 156 -9.32 19.04 -6.36
CA PRO A 156 -7.91 19.42 -6.27
C PRO A 156 -6.96 18.41 -6.94
N LEU A 157 -7.24 17.11 -6.83
CA LEU A 157 -6.42 16.09 -7.48
C LEU A 157 -6.46 16.22 -9.01
N ILE A 158 -7.65 16.23 -9.62
CA ILE A 158 -7.76 16.30 -11.09
C ILE A 158 -7.22 17.61 -11.67
N ASP A 159 -7.25 18.71 -10.90
CA ASP A 159 -6.65 19.98 -11.29
C ASP A 159 -5.11 19.93 -11.22
N SER A 160 -4.54 19.00 -10.44
CA SER A 160 -3.09 18.89 -10.22
C SER A 160 -2.40 17.92 -11.16
N VAL A 161 -3.05 16.83 -11.56
CA VAL A 161 -2.41 15.73 -12.30
C VAL A 161 -2.90 15.66 -13.74
N SER A 162 -2.25 14.85 -14.57
CA SER A 162 -2.71 14.58 -15.93
C SER A 162 -3.94 13.65 -15.94
N PRO A 163 -4.76 13.66 -16.99
CA PRO A 163 -5.84 12.67 -17.15
C PRO A 163 -5.30 11.22 -17.12
N ALA A 164 -4.12 10.97 -17.64
CA ALA A 164 -3.48 9.65 -17.59
C ALA A 164 -3.17 9.23 -16.15
N THR A 165 -2.63 10.13 -15.33
CA THR A 165 -2.42 9.89 -13.88
C THR A 165 -3.73 9.53 -13.18
N VAL A 166 -4.83 10.22 -13.48
CA VAL A 166 -6.16 9.91 -12.89
C VAL A 166 -6.60 8.50 -13.27
N ILE A 167 -6.43 8.10 -14.54
CA ILE A 167 -6.77 6.76 -15.01
C ILE A 167 -5.98 5.70 -14.22
N TRP A 168 -4.68 5.91 -14.00
CA TRP A 168 -3.84 4.97 -13.26
C TRP A 168 -4.20 4.91 -11.77
N ILE A 169 -4.54 6.03 -11.13
CA ILE A 169 -5.03 6.07 -9.74
C ILE A 169 -6.38 5.33 -9.62
N VAL A 170 -7.28 5.49 -10.59
CA VAL A 170 -8.54 4.75 -10.61
C VAL A 170 -8.31 3.26 -10.82
N ALA A 171 -7.43 2.87 -11.74
CA ALA A 171 -7.06 1.47 -11.99
C ALA A 171 -6.44 0.81 -10.75
N GLU A 172 -5.56 1.53 -10.05
CA GLU A 172 -5.02 1.12 -8.75
C GLU A 172 -6.14 0.85 -7.73
N GLY A 173 -7.07 1.80 -7.56
CA GLY A 173 -8.21 1.67 -6.66
C GLY A 173 -9.09 0.46 -7.00
N VAL A 174 -9.36 0.21 -8.29
CA VAL A 174 -10.10 -0.97 -8.75
C VAL A 174 -9.34 -2.26 -8.38
N CYS A 175 -8.03 -2.31 -8.58
CA CYS A 175 -7.22 -3.47 -8.20
C CYS A 175 -7.30 -3.71 -6.69
N TYR A 176 -7.08 -2.70 -5.84
CA TYR A 176 -7.09 -2.87 -4.39
C TYR A 176 -8.46 -3.24 -3.85
N ILE A 177 -9.54 -2.63 -4.35
CA ILE A 177 -10.92 -2.98 -3.94
C ILE A 177 -11.25 -4.41 -4.35
N THR A 178 -10.91 -4.81 -5.57
CA THR A 178 -11.09 -6.19 -6.05
C THR A 178 -10.31 -7.16 -5.19
N GLY A 179 -9.05 -6.85 -4.87
CA GLY A 179 -8.23 -7.62 -3.94
C GLY A 179 -8.88 -7.75 -2.56
N ALA A 180 -9.41 -6.65 -2.00
CA ALA A 180 -10.09 -6.66 -0.71
C ALA A 180 -11.33 -7.57 -0.69
N VAL A 181 -12.06 -7.65 -1.82
CA VAL A 181 -13.16 -8.61 -1.98
C VAL A 181 -12.64 -10.05 -1.88
N PHE A 182 -11.58 -10.39 -2.60
CA PHE A 182 -10.97 -11.72 -2.51
C PHE A 182 -10.42 -12.04 -1.11
N TYR A 183 -9.81 -11.06 -0.46
CA TYR A 183 -9.38 -11.18 0.93
C TYR A 183 -10.55 -11.51 1.88
N SER A 184 -11.71 -10.91 1.67
CA SER A 184 -12.92 -11.18 2.48
C SER A 184 -13.49 -12.58 2.27
N ILE A 185 -13.17 -13.24 1.13
CA ILE A 185 -13.61 -14.61 0.79
C ILE A 185 -12.52 -15.65 1.14
N ASN A 186 -11.62 -15.34 2.02
CA ASN A 186 -10.41 -16.11 2.34
C ASN A 186 -10.62 -17.55 2.82
N LYS A 187 -11.85 -17.97 3.10
CA LYS A 187 -12.19 -19.37 3.45
C LYS A 187 -11.97 -20.35 2.29
N ARG A 188 -11.90 -19.86 1.05
CA ARG A 188 -11.62 -20.69 -0.13
C ARG A 188 -10.12 -20.69 -0.40
N LYS A 189 -9.60 -21.85 -0.83
CA LYS A 189 -8.18 -22.01 -1.19
C LYS A 189 -7.74 -20.96 -2.21
N TYR A 190 -6.53 -20.47 -2.04
CA TYR A 190 -5.86 -19.51 -2.91
C TYR A 190 -6.48 -18.09 -2.98
N MET A 191 -7.60 -17.80 -2.32
CA MET A 191 -8.19 -16.45 -2.38
C MET A 191 -7.26 -15.39 -1.78
N HIS A 192 -6.50 -15.74 -0.76
CA HIS A 192 -5.48 -14.85 -0.20
C HIS A 192 -4.32 -14.61 -1.18
N SER A 193 -3.88 -15.64 -1.90
CA SER A 193 -2.86 -15.48 -2.96
C SER A 193 -3.38 -14.61 -4.11
N VAL A 194 -4.63 -14.76 -4.50
CA VAL A 194 -5.28 -13.88 -5.51
C VAL A 194 -5.29 -12.43 -5.03
N PHE A 195 -5.63 -12.19 -3.76
CA PHE A 195 -5.53 -10.86 -3.15
C PHE A 195 -4.13 -10.25 -3.31
N HIS A 196 -3.04 -11.02 -3.03
CA HIS A 196 -1.67 -10.56 -3.18
C HIS A 196 -1.33 -10.15 -4.63
N PHE A 197 -1.82 -10.88 -5.63
CA PHE A 197 -1.63 -10.50 -7.04
C PHE A 197 -2.36 -9.20 -7.40
N PHE A 198 -3.56 -8.97 -6.84
CA PHE A 198 -4.26 -7.70 -7.03
C PHE A 198 -3.55 -6.55 -6.34
N VAL A 199 -2.96 -6.77 -5.16
CA VAL A 199 -2.12 -5.76 -4.48
C VAL A 199 -0.91 -5.41 -5.35
N LEU A 200 -0.24 -6.40 -5.93
CA LEU A 200 0.90 -6.16 -6.82
C LEU A 200 0.48 -5.41 -8.10
N ALA A 201 -0.64 -5.78 -8.70
CA ALA A 201 -1.19 -5.07 -9.87
C ALA A 201 -1.53 -3.61 -9.55
N GLY A 202 -2.16 -3.36 -8.39
CA GLY A 202 -2.43 -2.00 -7.90
C GLY A 202 -1.14 -1.20 -7.71
N SER A 203 -0.10 -1.80 -7.13
CA SER A 203 1.20 -1.13 -6.98
C SER A 203 1.87 -0.81 -8.33
N ILE A 204 1.70 -1.65 -9.35
CA ILE A 204 2.20 -1.33 -10.70
C ILE A 204 1.46 -0.13 -11.28
N CYS A 205 0.13 -0.07 -11.15
CA CYS A 205 -0.65 1.10 -11.58
C CYS A 205 -0.19 2.37 -10.84
N HIS A 206 0.05 2.27 -9.53
CA HIS A 206 0.52 3.38 -8.72
C HIS A 206 1.92 3.87 -9.14
N ILE A 207 2.86 2.95 -9.42
CA ILE A 207 4.20 3.27 -9.93
C ILE A 207 4.11 4.11 -11.20
N ILE A 208 3.22 3.75 -12.12
CA ILE A 208 3.04 4.51 -13.37
C ILE A 208 2.45 5.89 -13.07
N ALA A 209 1.48 5.99 -12.16
CA ALA A 209 0.92 7.27 -11.73
C ALA A 209 1.98 8.18 -11.09
N VAL A 210 2.82 7.64 -10.21
CA VAL A 210 3.91 8.41 -9.57
C VAL A 210 4.96 8.82 -10.58
N TRP A 211 5.31 7.94 -11.54
CA TRP A 211 6.22 8.31 -12.62
C TRP A 211 5.71 9.50 -13.44
N ASP A 212 4.42 9.49 -13.81
CA ASP A 212 3.80 10.59 -14.55
C ASP A 212 3.78 11.90 -13.72
N ILE A 213 3.54 11.81 -12.40
CA ILE A 213 3.67 12.94 -11.48
C ILE A 213 5.12 13.47 -11.47
N LEU A 214 6.11 12.61 -11.35
CA LEU A 214 7.51 13.01 -11.36
C LEU A 214 7.89 13.70 -12.67
N MET A 215 7.46 13.17 -13.81
CA MET A 215 7.71 13.76 -15.12
C MET A 215 7.06 15.13 -15.31
N LYS A 216 5.95 15.39 -14.63
CA LYS A 216 5.25 16.68 -14.70
C LYS A 216 5.87 17.75 -13.79
N TYR A 217 6.41 17.36 -12.63
CA TYR A 217 6.79 18.28 -11.55
C TYR A 217 8.29 18.40 -11.33
N ILE A 218 9.09 17.58 -11.99
CA ILE A 218 10.54 17.58 -11.94
C ILE A 218 11.13 17.71 -13.34
#